data_c00c9f29d2f3d9145bb6b9f5e7457135
#
_entry.id   c00c9f29d2f3d9145bb6b9f5e7457135
#
_cell.length_a   1.000
_cell.length_b   1.000
_cell.length_c   1.000
_cell.angle_alpha   90.00
_cell.angle_beta   90.00
_cell.angle_gamma   90.00
#
_symmetry.space_group_name_H-M   'P 1'
#
loop_
_entity.id
_entity.type
_entity.pdbx_description
1 polymer ?
#
loop_
_entity_poly.entity_id
_entity_poly.type
_entity_poly.pdbx_seq_one_letter_code
_entity_poly.pdbx_strand_id
1 'polypeptide(L)'
;MTSDQNKAAVKKLVEGLGTNGSSSAFDVLHEDAVWTVMADANTFPVSGDMSRPAFIAHMRGFHESLPDGIHVSVTRVIADESNASVEATSNALLANGNTLNQVYHFAFELTGGKVVRAREYIDTARALSAFSR
;
A
#
# COMPACT_ATOMS: atom_id res chain seq x y z
N MET A 1 0.77 12.70 18.34
CA MET A 1 -0.46 11.89 18.12
C MET A 1 -0.39 10.63 18.97
N THR A 2 -1.52 10.15 19.43
CA THR A 2 -1.57 8.94 20.25
C THR A 2 -1.42 7.70 19.37
N SER A 3 -1.07 6.56 19.99
CA SER A 3 -1.00 5.28 19.28
C SER A 3 -2.34 4.91 18.64
N ASP A 4 -3.46 5.17 19.32
CA ASP A 4 -4.79 4.88 18.77
C ASP A 4 -5.13 5.74 17.56
N GLN A 5 -4.75 7.03 17.60
CA GLN A 5 -4.93 7.91 16.45
C GLN A 5 -4.07 7.48 15.28
N ASN A 6 -2.83 7.05 15.52
CA ASN A 6 -1.96 6.53 14.48
C ASN A 6 -2.46 5.21 13.90
N LYS A 7 -3.00 4.31 14.73
CA LYS A 7 -3.65 3.09 14.24
C LYS A 7 -4.79 3.40 13.27
N ALA A 8 -5.66 4.33 13.65
CA ALA A 8 -6.80 4.72 12.81
C ALA A 8 -6.32 5.34 11.49
N ALA A 9 -5.29 6.19 11.53
CA ALA A 9 -4.76 6.86 10.36
C ALA A 9 -4.17 5.85 9.36
N VAL A 10 -3.30 4.94 9.81
CA VAL A 10 -2.66 3.97 8.91
C VAL A 10 -3.64 2.92 8.39
N LYS A 11 -4.63 2.55 9.19
CA LYS A 11 -5.72 1.67 8.72
C LYS A 11 -6.49 2.32 7.58
N LYS A 12 -6.86 3.59 7.74
CA LYS A 12 -7.52 4.38 6.70
C LYS A 12 -6.67 4.44 5.43
N LEU A 13 -5.36 4.68 5.58
CA LEU A 13 -4.45 4.74 4.45
C LEU A 13 -4.42 3.42 3.69
N VAL A 14 -4.20 2.31 4.39
CA VAL A 14 -4.06 0.99 3.75
C VAL A 14 -5.37 0.53 3.12
N GLU A 15 -6.50 0.69 3.80
CA GLU A 15 -7.81 0.38 3.22
C GLU A 15 -8.09 1.25 1.99
N GLY A 16 -7.60 2.49 1.99
CA GLY A 16 -7.72 3.41 0.87
C GLY A 16 -6.89 3.02 -0.36
N LEU A 17 -5.99 2.04 -0.24
CA LEU A 17 -5.28 1.50 -1.40
C LEU A 17 -6.17 0.63 -2.28
N GLY A 18 -7.31 0.19 -1.77
CA GLY A 18 -8.32 -0.53 -2.56
C GLY A 18 -9.03 0.42 -3.52
N THR A 19 -9.55 -0.12 -4.61
CA THR A 19 -10.23 0.65 -5.67
C THR A 19 -11.44 1.42 -5.13
N ASN A 20 -12.13 0.88 -4.15
CA ASN A 20 -13.28 1.53 -3.51
C ASN A 20 -12.87 2.38 -2.30
N GLY A 21 -11.57 2.53 -2.08
CA GLY A 21 -11.06 3.39 -1.02
C GLY A 21 -11.25 4.87 -1.35
N SER A 22 -11.28 5.68 -0.30
CA SER A 22 -11.42 7.12 -0.45
C SER A 22 -10.08 7.76 -0.84
N SER A 23 -10.09 8.69 -1.80
CA SER A 23 -8.90 9.49 -2.12
C SER A 23 -8.42 10.30 -0.91
N SER A 24 -9.32 10.59 0.05
CA SER A 24 -8.93 11.25 1.31
C SER A 24 -7.99 10.41 2.18
N ALA A 25 -7.87 9.10 1.90
CA ALA A 25 -6.90 8.25 2.58
C ALA A 25 -5.46 8.74 2.36
N PHE A 26 -5.17 9.28 1.18
CA PHE A 26 -3.84 9.81 0.88
C PHE A 26 -3.51 11.09 1.67
N ASP A 27 -4.50 11.73 2.29
CA ASP A 27 -4.25 12.86 3.19
C ASP A 27 -3.45 12.45 4.43
N VAL A 28 -3.41 11.16 4.74
CA VAL A 28 -2.57 10.60 5.81
C VAL A 28 -1.08 10.68 5.44
N LEU A 29 -0.74 10.73 4.13
CA LEU A 29 0.63 10.89 3.69
C LEU A 29 1.05 12.36 3.81
N HIS A 30 2.19 12.59 4.48
CA HIS A 30 2.83 13.91 4.47
C HIS A 30 3.17 14.30 3.03
N GLU A 31 3.14 15.60 2.72
CA GLU A 31 3.45 16.07 1.35
C GLU A 31 4.84 15.64 0.87
N ASP A 32 5.78 15.48 1.80
CA ASP A 32 7.16 15.05 1.51
C ASP A 32 7.38 13.56 1.80
N ALA A 33 6.31 12.78 1.94
CA ALA A 33 6.43 11.35 2.24
C ALA A 33 7.17 10.61 1.14
N VAL A 34 7.95 9.61 1.56
CA VAL A 34 8.59 8.66 0.65
C VAL A 34 7.96 7.29 0.86
N TRP A 35 7.45 6.72 -0.23
CA TRP A 35 6.91 5.36 -0.26
C TRP A 35 7.91 4.45 -0.95
N THR A 36 8.38 3.43 -0.24
CA THR A 36 9.37 2.50 -0.77
C THR A 36 8.74 1.12 -0.93
N VAL A 37 8.78 0.57 -2.14
CA VAL A 37 8.46 -0.82 -2.36
C VAL A 37 9.72 -1.64 -2.12
N MET A 38 9.70 -2.48 -1.10
CA MET A 38 10.85 -3.25 -0.62
C MET A 38 10.96 -4.56 -1.41
N ALA A 39 11.38 -4.43 -2.66
CA ALA A 39 11.55 -5.56 -3.57
C ALA A 39 12.88 -5.44 -4.28
N ASP A 40 13.41 -6.57 -4.75
CA ASP A 40 14.64 -6.60 -5.55
C ASP A 40 14.32 -6.09 -6.96
N ALA A 41 14.94 -4.99 -7.36
CA ALA A 41 14.75 -4.38 -8.68
C ALA A 41 15.12 -5.33 -9.83
N ASN A 42 16.00 -6.30 -9.59
CA ASN A 42 16.40 -7.27 -10.61
C ASN A 42 15.34 -8.35 -10.85
N THR A 43 14.42 -8.54 -9.90
CA THR A 43 13.42 -9.61 -9.98
C THR A 43 11.99 -9.08 -10.03
N PHE A 44 11.75 -7.86 -9.60
CA PHE A 44 10.41 -7.28 -9.56
C PHE A 44 10.44 -5.85 -10.11
N PRO A 45 9.57 -5.54 -11.12
CA PRO A 45 9.66 -4.25 -11.82
C PRO A 45 9.27 -3.03 -10.99
N VAL A 46 8.40 -3.22 -9.97
CA VAL A 46 7.99 -2.14 -9.09
C VAL A 46 8.78 -2.23 -7.80
N SER A 47 9.82 -1.40 -7.67
CA SER A 47 10.69 -1.43 -6.51
C SER A 47 11.28 -0.03 -6.29
N GLY A 48 11.72 0.23 -5.05
CA GLY A 48 12.41 1.46 -4.69
C GLY A 48 11.46 2.58 -4.27
N ASP A 49 12.01 3.79 -4.24
CA ASP A 49 11.37 4.97 -3.65
C ASP A 49 10.45 5.68 -4.64
N MET A 50 9.30 6.13 -4.12
CA MET A 50 8.39 7.04 -4.83
C MET A 50 8.07 8.22 -3.92
N SER A 51 8.01 9.42 -4.51
CA SER A 51 7.44 10.59 -3.85
C SER A 51 5.94 10.39 -3.67
N ARG A 52 5.30 11.22 -2.83
CA ARG A 52 3.85 11.18 -2.65
C ARG A 52 3.10 11.32 -3.98
N PRO A 53 3.38 12.34 -4.84
CA PRO A 53 2.70 12.44 -6.13
C PRO A 53 2.93 11.23 -7.04
N ALA A 54 4.15 10.71 -7.06
CA ALA A 54 4.50 9.53 -7.88
C ALA A 54 3.75 8.29 -7.40
N PHE A 55 3.64 8.09 -6.09
CA PHE A 55 2.90 6.98 -5.52
C PHE A 55 1.41 7.06 -5.84
N ILE A 56 0.80 8.24 -5.69
CA ILE A 56 -0.62 8.46 -6.01
C ILE A 56 -0.88 8.18 -7.50
N ALA A 57 0.00 8.66 -8.38
CA ALA A 57 -0.12 8.40 -9.81
C ALA A 57 0.02 6.91 -10.13
N HIS A 58 0.96 6.22 -9.47
CA HIS A 58 1.14 4.78 -9.60
C HIS A 58 -0.12 4.01 -9.20
N MET A 59 -0.73 4.36 -8.06
CA MET A 59 -1.95 3.71 -7.59
C MET A 59 -3.12 3.96 -8.52
N ARG A 60 -3.24 5.18 -9.06
CA ARG A 60 -4.29 5.51 -10.04
C ARG A 60 -4.14 4.65 -11.29
N GLY A 61 -2.95 4.57 -11.85
CA GLY A 61 -2.68 3.73 -13.02
C GLY A 61 -2.94 2.26 -12.76
N PHE A 62 -2.58 1.77 -11.58
CA PHE A 62 -2.86 0.40 -11.19
C PHE A 62 -4.37 0.13 -11.14
N HIS A 63 -5.15 1.00 -10.47
CA HIS A 63 -6.60 0.86 -10.41
C HIS A 63 -7.24 0.85 -11.80
N GLU A 64 -6.78 1.72 -12.69
CA GLU A 64 -7.29 1.79 -14.06
C GLU A 64 -7.01 0.53 -14.86
N SER A 65 -5.96 -0.22 -14.52
CA SER A 65 -5.60 -1.46 -15.20
C SER A 65 -6.42 -2.67 -14.75
N LEU A 66 -7.20 -2.55 -13.68
CA LEU A 66 -7.94 -3.67 -13.09
C LEU A 66 -9.39 -3.67 -13.54
N PRO A 67 -9.87 -4.76 -14.22
CA PRO A 67 -11.26 -4.82 -14.72
C PRO A 67 -12.34 -4.58 -13.67
N ASP A 68 -12.16 -5.20 -12.51
CA ASP A 68 -13.15 -5.15 -11.43
C ASP A 68 -12.58 -4.52 -10.16
N GLY A 69 -11.44 -3.83 -10.27
CA GLY A 69 -10.79 -3.18 -9.14
C GLY A 69 -10.04 -4.15 -8.22
N ILE A 70 -9.62 -3.64 -7.08
CA ILE A 70 -8.92 -4.40 -6.05
C ILE A 70 -9.56 -4.14 -4.68
N HIS A 71 -9.73 -5.20 -3.90
CA HIS A 71 -10.20 -5.11 -2.53
C HIS A 71 -9.01 -5.33 -1.58
N VAL A 72 -8.82 -4.40 -0.65
CA VAL A 72 -7.74 -4.46 0.35
C VAL A 72 -8.37 -4.59 1.74
N SER A 73 -7.93 -5.59 2.49
CA SER A 73 -8.40 -5.87 3.85
C SER A 73 -7.24 -5.75 4.84
N VAL A 74 -7.39 -4.90 5.85
CA VAL A 74 -6.43 -4.80 6.95
C VAL A 74 -6.73 -5.91 7.95
N THR A 75 -5.71 -6.73 8.27
CA THR A 75 -5.88 -7.87 9.19
C THR A 75 -5.29 -7.60 10.57
N ARG A 76 -4.28 -6.71 10.67
CA ARG A 76 -3.66 -6.38 11.95
C ARG A 76 -2.98 -5.03 11.89
N VAL A 77 -3.10 -4.24 12.98
CA VAL A 77 -2.42 -2.96 13.13
C VAL A 77 -1.79 -2.88 14.50
N ILE A 78 -0.51 -2.50 14.55
CA ILE A 78 0.22 -2.18 15.76
C ILE A 78 0.81 -0.79 15.57
N ALA A 79 0.72 0.07 16.58
CA ALA A 79 1.29 1.40 16.49
C ALA A 79 1.75 1.92 17.85
N ASP A 80 2.74 2.81 17.81
CA ASP A 80 3.11 3.67 18.91
C ASP A 80 2.94 5.13 18.48
N GLU A 81 3.60 6.06 19.15
CA GLU A 81 3.48 7.48 18.86
C GLU A 81 4.15 7.93 17.57
N SER A 82 5.07 7.13 17.03
CA SER A 82 5.90 7.48 15.87
C SER A 82 5.97 6.41 14.79
N ASN A 83 5.52 5.20 15.06
CA ASN A 83 5.65 4.05 14.15
C ASN A 83 4.37 3.25 14.09
N ALA A 84 4.13 2.61 12.96
CA ALA A 84 3.02 1.67 12.81
C ALA A 84 3.42 0.50 11.92
N SER A 85 2.83 -0.65 12.22
CA SER A 85 2.98 -1.87 11.45
C SER A 85 1.57 -2.33 11.05
N VAL A 86 1.36 -2.57 9.75
CA VAL A 86 0.05 -2.99 9.23
C VAL A 86 0.23 -4.25 8.40
N GLU A 87 -0.54 -5.28 8.73
CA GLU A 87 -0.65 -6.47 7.88
C GLU A 87 -1.99 -6.41 7.13
N ALA A 88 -1.94 -6.74 5.85
CA ALA A 88 -3.11 -6.65 4.99
C ALA A 88 -3.07 -7.72 3.90
N THR A 89 -4.22 -7.95 3.29
CA THR A 89 -4.35 -8.83 2.12
C THR A 89 -5.10 -8.07 1.04
N SER A 90 -4.93 -8.51 -0.21
CA SER A 90 -5.74 -7.98 -1.31
C SER A 90 -6.21 -9.09 -2.25
N ASN A 91 -7.23 -8.75 -3.02
CA ASN A 91 -7.83 -9.64 -4.01
C ASN A 91 -8.19 -8.82 -5.24
N ALA A 92 -7.72 -9.26 -6.41
CA ALA A 92 -8.02 -8.59 -7.67
C ALA A 92 -8.04 -9.58 -8.83
N LEU A 93 -8.95 -9.35 -9.79
CA LEU A 93 -8.91 -10.00 -11.10
C LEU A 93 -8.04 -9.14 -12.02
N LEU A 94 -7.04 -9.76 -12.64
CA LEU A 94 -6.15 -9.06 -13.58
C LEU A 94 -6.68 -9.11 -15.01
N ALA A 95 -6.19 -8.21 -15.85
CA ALA A 95 -6.59 -8.13 -17.25
C ALA A 95 -6.27 -9.42 -18.03
N ASN A 96 -5.25 -10.18 -17.60
CA ASN A 96 -4.89 -11.47 -18.23
C ASN A 96 -5.78 -12.64 -17.79
N GLY A 97 -6.79 -12.40 -16.95
CA GLY A 97 -7.70 -13.42 -16.44
C GLY A 97 -7.25 -14.12 -15.17
N ASN A 98 -6.03 -13.88 -14.72
CA ASN A 98 -5.52 -14.44 -13.48
C ASN A 98 -6.04 -13.64 -12.26
N THR A 99 -6.05 -14.27 -11.11
CA THR A 99 -6.39 -13.62 -9.84
C THR A 99 -5.11 -13.33 -9.07
N LEU A 100 -4.99 -12.09 -8.57
CA LEU A 100 -3.94 -11.72 -7.64
C LEU A 100 -4.52 -11.77 -6.22
N ASN A 101 -4.01 -12.69 -5.40
CA ASN A 101 -4.26 -12.73 -3.96
C ASN A 101 -2.93 -12.39 -3.29
N GLN A 102 -2.81 -11.17 -2.78
CA GLN A 102 -1.54 -10.66 -2.26
C GLN A 102 -1.57 -10.54 -0.75
N VAL A 103 -0.40 -10.64 -0.16
CA VAL A 103 -0.18 -10.37 1.27
C VAL A 103 0.82 -9.24 1.41
N TYR A 104 0.59 -8.38 2.41
CA TYR A 104 1.39 -7.18 2.63
C TYR A 104 1.79 -7.04 4.09
N HIS A 105 2.96 -6.46 4.30
CA HIS A 105 3.33 -5.82 5.54
C HIS A 105 3.80 -4.40 5.22
N PHE A 106 3.21 -3.42 5.88
CA PHE A 106 3.62 -2.02 5.76
C PHE A 106 4.26 -1.58 7.06
N ALA A 107 5.44 -0.97 6.96
CA ALA A 107 6.10 -0.32 8.09
C ALA A 107 6.06 1.19 7.86
N PHE A 108 5.42 1.92 8.78
CA PHE A 108 5.23 3.36 8.67
C PHE A 108 5.97 4.11 9.77
N GLU A 109 6.56 5.25 9.41
CA GLU A 109 7.04 6.25 10.36
C GLU A 109 6.12 7.46 10.24
N LEU A 110 5.67 7.99 11.39
CA LEU A 110 4.70 9.09 11.45
C LEU A 110 5.26 10.26 12.23
N THR A 111 4.88 11.46 11.79
CA THR A 111 5.14 12.72 12.49
C THR A 111 3.87 13.56 12.42
N GLY A 112 3.38 14.04 13.57
CA GLY A 112 2.17 14.85 13.62
C GLY A 112 0.94 14.18 13.03
N GLY A 113 0.85 12.85 13.14
CA GLY A 113 -0.27 12.08 12.61
C GLY A 113 -0.22 11.84 11.11
N LYS A 114 0.88 12.20 10.45
CA LYS A 114 1.10 11.99 9.02
C LYS A 114 2.21 10.99 8.81
N VAL A 115 2.06 10.12 7.81
CA VAL A 115 3.12 9.18 7.40
C VAL A 115 4.18 9.95 6.63
N VAL A 116 5.42 9.89 7.11
CA VAL A 116 6.58 10.50 6.45
C VAL A 116 7.43 9.48 5.71
N ARG A 117 7.40 8.23 6.14
CA ARG A 117 8.05 7.13 5.45
C ARG A 117 7.14 5.91 5.47
N ALA A 118 7.02 5.25 4.32
CA ALA A 118 6.30 4.00 4.18
C ALA A 118 7.20 2.98 3.51
N ARG A 119 7.28 1.78 4.08
CA ARG A 119 7.96 0.64 3.45
C ARG A 119 6.93 -0.45 3.25
N GLU A 120 6.74 -0.82 2.00
CA GLU A 120 5.77 -1.84 1.60
C GLU A 120 6.52 -3.13 1.27
N TYR A 121 6.20 -4.20 2.00
CA TYR A 121 6.70 -5.55 1.75
C TYR A 121 5.56 -6.39 1.18
N ILE A 122 5.82 -7.05 0.07
CA ILE A 122 4.83 -7.90 -0.60
C ILE A 122 5.44 -9.27 -0.89
N ASP A 123 4.58 -10.24 -1.19
CA ASP A 123 5.03 -11.52 -1.73
C ASP A 123 5.25 -11.35 -3.24
N THR A 124 6.50 -11.14 -3.64
CA THR A 124 6.84 -10.92 -5.05
C THR A 124 6.56 -12.14 -5.92
N ALA A 125 6.66 -13.34 -5.37
CA ALA A 125 6.36 -14.57 -6.10
C ALA A 125 4.88 -14.63 -6.51
N ARG A 126 3.97 -14.21 -5.61
CA ARG A 126 2.53 -14.14 -5.92
C ARG A 126 2.26 -13.14 -7.04
N ALA A 127 2.89 -11.97 -6.98
CA ALA A 127 2.72 -10.95 -8.01
C ALA A 127 3.27 -11.42 -9.36
N LEU A 128 4.50 -11.94 -9.38
CA LEU A 128 5.11 -12.42 -10.62
C LEU A 128 4.29 -13.54 -11.25
N SER A 129 3.80 -14.48 -10.45
CA SER A 129 2.96 -15.58 -10.96
C SER A 129 1.64 -15.05 -11.52
N ALA A 130 0.99 -14.11 -10.84
CA ALA A 130 -0.30 -13.56 -11.26
C ALA A 130 -0.18 -12.76 -12.57
N PHE A 131 0.88 -11.96 -12.72
CA PHE A 131 1.09 -11.15 -13.93
C PHE A 131 1.72 -11.91 -15.09
N SER A 132 2.19 -13.13 -14.87
CA SER A 132 2.71 -13.96 -15.95
C SER A 132 1.57 -14.65 -16.70
N ARG A 133 1.88 -15.09 -17.91
CA ARG A 133 0.89 -15.78 -18.75
C ARG A 133 1.21 -17.26 -18.83
#